data_9a26901cba20a5801bb3103166c6931b
#
_entry.id   9a26901cba20a5801bb3103166c6931b
#
_cell.length_a   1.000
_cell.length_b   1.000
_cell.length_c   1.000
_cell.angle_alpha   90.00
_cell.angle_beta   90.00
_cell.angle_gamma   90.00
#
_symmetry.space_group_name_H-M   'P 1'
#
loop_
_entity.id
_entity.type
_entity.pdbx_description
1 polymer ?
#
loop_
_entity_poly.entity_id
_entity_poly.type
_entity_poly.pdbx_seq_one_letter_code
_entity_poly.pdbx_strand_id
1 'polypeptide(L)'
;MVTRDISLRGRALAMLARREHTRAEMTRKLSPHSESPEQVEQLLDALVARGWLSETRFAESRANALARKFGSRKIEHDLRSRGVSAEVVEHAVEQARTQELDHCRAAWQRKFGVLPQTAAERGRQMRFLAGRGFSAEAVRQVLKAGDAD
;
A
#
# COMPACT_ATOMS: atom_id res chain seq x y z
N MET A 1 22.62 -19.50 30.81
CA MET A 1 21.29 -19.18 30.22
C MET A 1 21.17 -19.84 28.87
N VAL A 2 20.28 -20.77 28.76
CA VAL A 2 20.02 -21.43 27.48
C VAL A 2 19.07 -20.54 26.70
N THR A 3 19.57 -19.87 25.67
CA THR A 3 18.73 -19.22 24.67
C THR A 3 17.93 -20.31 23.98
N ARG A 4 16.62 -20.35 24.21
CA ARG A 4 15.75 -21.23 23.45
C ARG A 4 15.80 -20.82 21.99
N ASP A 5 16.33 -21.71 21.16
CA ASP A 5 16.25 -21.53 19.72
C ASP A 5 14.78 -21.52 19.32
N ILE A 6 14.33 -20.37 18.87
CA ILE A 6 12.96 -20.22 18.35
C ILE A 6 12.93 -20.92 17.00
N SER A 7 11.96 -21.83 16.81
CA SER A 7 11.80 -22.52 15.53
C SER A 7 11.50 -21.55 14.40
N LEU A 8 11.80 -21.93 13.16
CA LEU A 8 11.50 -21.11 11.99
C LEU A 8 10.01 -20.75 11.94
N ARG A 9 9.14 -21.75 12.22
CA ARG A 9 7.71 -21.54 12.30
C ARG A 9 7.35 -20.54 13.41
N GLY A 10 7.97 -20.66 14.56
CA GLY A 10 7.75 -19.73 15.66
C GLY A 10 8.13 -18.31 15.32
N ARG A 11 9.23 -18.11 14.58
CA ARG A 11 9.64 -16.78 14.07
C ARG A 11 8.60 -16.22 13.10
N ALA A 12 8.12 -17.06 12.18
CA ALA A 12 7.13 -16.66 11.21
C ALA A 12 5.81 -16.24 11.90
N LEU A 13 5.35 -17.03 12.86
CA LEU A 13 4.12 -16.72 13.59
C LEU A 13 4.24 -15.45 14.42
N ALA A 14 5.41 -15.20 15.01
CA ALA A 14 5.67 -13.97 15.75
C ALA A 14 5.61 -12.73 14.83
N MET A 15 6.14 -12.86 13.61
CA MET A 15 6.08 -11.79 12.62
C MET A 15 4.63 -11.47 12.24
N LEU A 16 3.85 -12.51 11.92
CA LEU A 16 2.46 -12.35 11.50
C LEU A 16 1.55 -11.89 12.65
N ALA A 17 1.92 -12.16 13.89
CA ALA A 17 1.19 -11.64 15.05
C ALA A 17 1.32 -10.13 15.19
N ARG A 18 2.40 -9.54 14.67
CA ARG A 18 2.64 -8.10 14.73
C ARG A 18 1.89 -7.34 13.64
N ARG A 19 1.90 -7.85 12.41
CA ARG A 19 1.24 -7.24 11.26
C ARG A 19 1.20 -8.21 10.08
N GLU A 20 0.47 -7.83 9.05
CA GLU A 20 0.51 -8.56 7.79
C GLU A 20 1.88 -8.36 7.12
N HIS A 21 2.32 -9.37 6.40
CA HIS A 21 3.60 -9.39 5.68
C HIS A 21 3.39 -9.93 4.27
N THR A 22 4.27 -9.55 3.34
CA THR A 22 4.32 -10.19 2.02
C THR A 22 5.12 -11.48 2.11
N ARG A 23 4.88 -12.40 1.17
CA ARG A 23 5.69 -13.62 1.04
C ARG A 23 7.16 -13.29 0.82
N ALA A 24 7.45 -12.29 -0.03
CA ALA A 24 8.82 -11.85 -0.30
C ALA A 24 9.51 -11.35 0.97
N GLU A 25 8.82 -10.57 1.77
CA GLU A 25 9.33 -10.05 3.04
C GLU A 25 9.61 -11.18 4.03
N MET A 26 8.68 -12.13 4.15
CA MET A 26 8.85 -13.31 5.00
C MET A 26 10.05 -14.14 4.57
N THR A 27 10.18 -14.39 3.27
CA THR A 27 11.31 -15.14 2.71
C THR A 27 12.63 -14.48 3.07
N ARG A 28 12.75 -13.17 2.87
CA ARG A 28 13.97 -12.43 3.18
C ARG A 28 14.34 -12.50 4.66
N LYS A 29 13.36 -12.35 5.54
CA LYS A 29 13.61 -12.31 6.98
C LYS A 29 13.84 -13.70 7.59
N LEU A 30 13.24 -14.73 7.02
CA LEU A 30 13.36 -16.09 7.54
C LEU A 30 14.56 -16.84 6.97
N SER A 31 15.02 -16.49 5.77
CA SER A 31 16.14 -17.20 5.12
C SER A 31 17.40 -17.32 5.96
N PRO A 32 17.86 -16.28 6.70
CA PRO A 32 19.04 -16.40 7.54
C PRO A 32 18.89 -17.43 8.68
N HIS A 33 17.68 -17.80 9.04
CA HIS A 33 17.39 -18.74 10.14
C HIS A 33 16.96 -20.12 9.64
N SER A 34 17.02 -20.34 8.32
CA SER A 34 16.60 -21.59 7.71
C SER A 34 17.81 -22.45 7.34
N GLU A 35 17.58 -23.75 7.16
CA GLU A 35 18.57 -24.69 6.69
C GLU A 35 18.67 -24.70 5.16
N SER A 36 17.58 -24.35 4.48
CA SER A 36 17.51 -24.35 3.02
C SER A 36 16.40 -23.43 2.54
N PRO A 37 16.45 -22.94 1.27
CA PRO A 37 15.36 -22.18 0.68
C PRO A 37 14.05 -22.97 0.63
N GLU A 38 14.13 -24.28 0.44
CA GLU A 38 12.96 -25.17 0.38
C GLU A 38 12.22 -25.21 1.72
N GLN A 39 12.95 -25.15 2.83
CA GLN A 39 12.35 -25.13 4.16
C GLN A 39 11.47 -23.89 4.33
N VAL A 40 11.95 -22.71 3.89
CA VAL A 40 11.19 -21.48 3.96
C VAL A 40 9.95 -21.57 3.05
N GLU A 41 10.14 -22.03 1.82
CA GLU A 41 9.06 -22.14 0.84
C GLU A 41 7.93 -23.05 1.35
N GLN A 42 8.27 -24.21 1.89
CA GLN A 42 7.30 -25.14 2.45
C GLN A 42 6.54 -24.57 3.64
N LEU A 43 7.26 -23.86 4.52
CA LEU A 43 6.64 -23.21 5.66
C LEU A 43 5.64 -22.14 5.18
N LEU A 44 6.05 -21.28 4.24
CA LEU A 44 5.18 -20.21 3.73
C LEU A 44 3.95 -20.78 3.01
N ASP A 45 4.13 -21.87 2.25
CA ASP A 45 3.01 -22.55 1.61
C ASP A 45 2.00 -23.04 2.64
N ALA A 46 2.47 -23.61 3.75
CA ALA A 46 1.60 -24.06 4.84
C ALA A 46 0.85 -22.90 5.51
N LEU A 47 1.52 -21.75 5.69
CA LEU A 47 0.90 -20.57 6.28
C LEU A 47 -0.16 -19.96 5.36
N VAL A 48 0.11 -19.94 4.05
CA VAL A 48 -0.88 -19.52 3.05
C VAL A 48 -2.09 -20.44 3.06
N ALA A 49 -1.86 -21.75 3.11
CA ALA A 49 -2.94 -22.73 3.10
C ALA A 49 -3.87 -22.57 4.32
N ARG A 50 -3.32 -22.15 5.45
CA ARG A 50 -4.11 -21.91 6.67
C ARG A 50 -4.73 -20.50 6.71
N GLY A 51 -4.46 -19.68 5.72
CA GLY A 51 -4.95 -18.31 5.69
C GLY A 51 -4.24 -17.36 6.65
N TRP A 52 -3.10 -17.77 7.23
CA TRP A 52 -2.34 -16.94 8.18
C TRP A 52 -1.39 -15.97 7.48
N LEU A 53 -0.97 -16.29 6.26
CA LEU A 53 -0.22 -15.41 5.37
C LEU A 53 -1.10 -15.10 4.17
N SER A 54 -1.41 -13.81 3.95
CA SER A 54 -2.29 -13.38 2.87
C SER A 54 -1.79 -12.10 2.23
N GLU A 55 -1.37 -12.16 0.97
CA GLU A 55 -0.99 -10.97 0.21
C GLU A 55 -2.16 -10.02 0.03
N THR A 56 -3.36 -10.54 -0.12
CA THR A 56 -4.57 -9.72 -0.28
C THR A 56 -4.80 -8.88 0.97
N ARG A 57 -4.72 -9.47 2.15
CA ARG A 57 -4.88 -8.71 3.40
C ARG A 57 -3.76 -7.68 3.58
N PHE A 58 -2.52 -8.05 3.22
CA PHE A 58 -1.40 -7.12 3.25
C PHE A 58 -1.68 -5.92 2.37
N ALA A 59 -2.07 -6.16 1.11
CA ALA A 59 -2.33 -5.11 0.13
C ALA A 59 -3.48 -4.20 0.57
N GLU A 60 -4.56 -4.76 1.08
CA GLU A 60 -5.70 -3.99 1.59
C GLU A 60 -5.30 -3.09 2.77
N SER A 61 -4.59 -3.65 3.72
CA SER A 61 -4.12 -2.92 4.90
C SER A 61 -3.18 -1.78 4.51
N ARG A 62 -2.23 -2.08 3.62
CA ARG A 62 -1.24 -1.09 3.15
C ARG A 62 -1.91 0.00 2.32
N ALA A 63 -2.79 -0.37 1.40
CA ALA A 63 -3.53 0.58 0.58
C ALA A 63 -4.39 1.51 1.43
N ASN A 64 -5.08 0.98 2.43
CA ASN A 64 -5.90 1.80 3.34
C ASN A 64 -5.05 2.80 4.12
N ALA A 65 -3.89 2.37 4.60
CA ALA A 65 -2.97 3.26 5.33
C ALA A 65 -2.43 4.37 4.42
N LEU A 66 -2.03 4.02 3.19
CA LEU A 66 -1.48 4.99 2.23
C LEU A 66 -2.55 5.94 1.68
N ALA A 67 -3.79 5.49 1.54
CA ALA A 67 -4.87 6.29 0.96
C ALA A 67 -5.19 7.55 1.78
N ARG A 68 -4.78 7.61 3.03
CA ARG A 68 -4.94 8.80 3.88
C ARG A 68 -4.16 10.00 3.33
N LYS A 69 -3.07 9.76 2.59
CA LYS A 69 -2.19 10.83 2.09
C LYS A 69 -1.92 10.74 0.60
N PHE A 70 -2.07 9.55 0.02
CA PHE A 70 -1.59 9.26 -1.34
C PHE A 70 -2.69 8.70 -2.22
N GLY A 71 -2.54 8.92 -3.53
CA GLY A 71 -3.47 8.39 -4.51
C GLY A 71 -3.06 7.02 -5.04
N SER A 72 -3.88 6.50 -5.98
CA SER A 72 -3.74 5.15 -6.51
C SER A 72 -2.40 4.87 -7.17
N ARG A 73 -1.78 5.88 -7.81
CA ARG A 73 -0.49 5.69 -8.49
C ARG A 73 0.64 5.38 -7.50
N LYS A 74 0.67 6.06 -6.36
CA LYS A 74 1.65 5.78 -5.32
C LYS A 74 1.39 4.47 -4.60
N ILE A 75 0.12 4.14 -4.39
CA ILE A 75 -0.27 2.85 -3.81
C ILE A 75 0.22 1.71 -4.72
N GLU A 76 -0.01 1.83 -6.03
CA GLU A 76 0.44 0.83 -7.00
C GLU A 76 1.96 0.65 -6.94
N HIS A 77 2.70 1.76 -6.98
CA HIS A 77 4.16 1.72 -6.92
C HIS A 77 4.66 1.07 -5.62
N ASP A 78 4.09 1.44 -4.49
CA ASP A 78 4.46 0.90 -3.19
C ASP A 78 4.25 -0.62 -3.14
N LEU A 79 3.08 -1.09 -3.54
CA LEU A 79 2.77 -2.52 -3.50
C LEU A 79 3.66 -3.32 -4.46
N ARG A 80 3.91 -2.80 -5.67
CA ARG A 80 4.80 -3.45 -6.63
C ARG A 80 6.23 -3.53 -6.10
N SER A 81 6.71 -2.47 -5.48
CA SER A 81 8.06 -2.44 -4.92
C SER A 81 8.24 -3.43 -3.77
N ARG A 82 7.16 -3.84 -3.13
CA ARG A 82 7.19 -4.83 -2.03
C ARG A 82 7.00 -6.27 -2.51
N GLY A 83 6.90 -6.46 -3.81
CA GLY A 83 6.80 -7.80 -4.40
C GLY A 83 5.41 -8.42 -4.34
N VAL A 84 4.38 -7.61 -4.16
CA VAL A 84 2.99 -8.09 -4.23
C VAL A 84 2.68 -8.50 -5.67
N SER A 85 1.95 -9.60 -5.86
CA SER A 85 1.61 -10.11 -7.19
C SER A 85 0.77 -9.10 -7.97
N ALA A 86 0.91 -9.13 -9.31
CA ALA A 86 0.23 -8.19 -10.19
C ALA A 86 -1.30 -8.20 -10.01
N GLU A 87 -1.89 -9.38 -9.85
CA GLU A 87 -3.33 -9.51 -9.66
C GLU A 87 -3.81 -8.85 -8.36
N VAL A 88 -3.07 -9.04 -7.28
CA VAL A 88 -3.39 -8.45 -5.98
C VAL A 88 -3.21 -6.94 -6.04
N VAL A 89 -2.15 -6.46 -6.70
CA VAL A 89 -1.91 -5.02 -6.90
C VAL A 89 -3.09 -4.39 -7.67
N GLU A 90 -3.49 -5.00 -8.79
CA GLU A 90 -4.60 -4.50 -9.61
C GLU A 90 -5.87 -4.35 -8.78
N HIS A 91 -6.20 -5.38 -8.01
CA HIS A 91 -7.41 -5.35 -7.18
C HIS A 91 -7.36 -4.24 -6.13
N ALA A 92 -6.22 -4.10 -5.44
CA ALA A 92 -6.05 -3.07 -4.42
C ALA A 92 -6.10 -1.66 -5.01
N VAL A 93 -5.49 -1.46 -6.18
CA VAL A 93 -5.50 -0.16 -6.89
C VAL A 93 -6.92 0.18 -7.34
N GLU A 94 -7.66 -0.79 -7.85
CA GLU A 94 -9.05 -0.58 -8.28
C GLU A 94 -9.92 -0.17 -7.10
N GLN A 95 -9.75 -0.81 -5.95
CA GLN A 95 -10.45 -0.43 -4.72
C GLN A 95 -10.09 0.98 -4.28
N ALA A 96 -8.80 1.34 -4.36
CA ALA A 96 -8.33 2.68 -4.02
C ALA A 96 -8.94 3.74 -4.94
N ARG A 97 -9.10 3.44 -6.23
CA ARG A 97 -9.68 4.37 -7.20
C ARG A 97 -11.13 4.71 -6.91
N THR A 98 -11.89 3.82 -6.30
CA THR A 98 -13.30 4.09 -5.99
C THR A 98 -13.47 5.23 -4.99
N GLN A 99 -12.46 5.47 -4.13
CA GLN A 99 -12.48 6.51 -3.11
C GLN A 99 -11.47 7.62 -3.37
N GLU A 100 -10.77 7.58 -4.51
CA GLU A 100 -9.67 8.47 -4.81
C GLU A 100 -10.10 9.94 -4.87
N LEU A 101 -11.25 10.22 -5.47
CA LEU A 101 -11.75 11.58 -5.55
C LEU A 101 -11.96 12.20 -4.17
N ASP A 102 -12.57 11.45 -3.26
CA ASP A 102 -12.80 11.90 -1.89
C ASP A 102 -11.49 12.13 -1.14
N HIS A 103 -10.54 11.21 -1.30
CA HIS A 103 -9.22 11.33 -0.67
C HIS A 103 -8.42 12.50 -1.26
N CYS A 104 -8.52 12.71 -2.57
CA CYS A 104 -7.87 13.83 -3.25
C CYS A 104 -8.44 15.16 -2.75
N ARG A 105 -9.75 15.25 -2.66
CA ARG A 105 -10.42 16.45 -2.14
C ARG A 105 -10.02 16.73 -0.70
N ALA A 106 -9.95 15.70 0.13
CA ALA A 106 -9.52 15.84 1.53
C ALA A 106 -8.06 16.32 1.63
N ALA A 107 -7.17 15.78 0.80
CA ALA A 107 -5.77 16.22 0.75
C ALA A 107 -5.65 17.66 0.30
N TRP A 108 -6.41 18.04 -0.73
CA TRP A 108 -6.46 19.41 -1.22
C TRP A 108 -6.99 20.37 -0.13
N GLN A 109 -8.07 19.99 0.54
CA GLN A 109 -8.67 20.80 1.60
C GLN A 109 -7.69 21.07 2.74
N ARG A 110 -6.93 20.06 3.14
CA ARG A 110 -5.94 20.21 4.22
C ARG A 110 -4.78 21.10 3.83
N LYS A 111 -4.35 21.04 2.56
CA LYS A 111 -3.16 21.76 2.10
C LYS A 111 -3.47 23.17 1.62
N PHE A 112 -4.54 23.35 0.87
CA PHE A 112 -4.88 24.63 0.21
C PHE A 112 -6.20 25.21 0.69
N GLY A 113 -7.27 24.47 0.58
CA GLY A 113 -8.60 24.89 1.03
C GLY A 113 -9.25 25.99 0.19
N VAL A 114 -8.52 26.60 -0.72
CA VAL A 114 -9.01 27.68 -1.60
C VAL A 114 -8.67 27.34 -3.04
N LEU A 115 -9.65 27.45 -3.93
CA LEU A 115 -9.46 27.18 -5.36
C LEU A 115 -8.44 28.15 -5.96
N PRO A 116 -7.64 27.69 -6.95
CA PRO A 116 -6.64 28.55 -7.57
C PRO A 116 -7.28 29.69 -8.35
N GLN A 117 -6.72 30.89 -8.17
CA GLN A 117 -7.18 32.10 -8.86
C GLN A 117 -6.31 32.47 -10.05
N THR A 118 -5.10 31.91 -10.13
CA THR A 118 -4.14 32.18 -11.21
C THR A 118 -3.63 30.87 -11.79
N ALA A 119 -3.07 30.95 -13.00
CA ALA A 119 -2.44 29.79 -13.62
C ALA A 119 -1.28 29.22 -12.78
N ALA A 120 -0.52 30.11 -12.12
CA ALA A 120 0.59 29.72 -11.26
C ALA A 120 0.10 28.94 -10.03
N GLU A 121 -0.96 29.40 -9.39
CA GLU A 121 -1.59 28.74 -8.26
C GLU A 121 -2.15 27.37 -8.66
N ARG A 122 -2.82 27.34 -9.82
CA ARG A 122 -3.37 26.09 -10.36
C ARG A 122 -2.28 25.07 -10.61
N GLY A 123 -1.18 25.49 -11.23
CA GLY A 123 -0.03 24.61 -11.48
C GLY A 123 0.56 24.06 -10.19
N ARG A 124 0.67 24.90 -9.16
CA ARG A 124 1.19 24.50 -7.85
C ARG A 124 0.30 23.45 -7.19
N GLN A 125 -1.01 23.68 -7.20
CA GLN A 125 -1.97 22.74 -6.61
C GLN A 125 -2.00 21.43 -7.37
N MET A 126 -1.96 21.48 -8.70
CA MET A 126 -1.90 20.29 -9.54
C MET A 126 -0.64 19.46 -9.26
N ARG A 127 0.52 20.12 -9.20
CA ARG A 127 1.79 19.41 -8.94
C ARG A 127 1.82 18.77 -7.55
N PHE A 128 1.25 19.43 -6.54
CA PHE A 128 1.18 18.86 -5.22
C PHE A 128 0.35 17.56 -5.21
N LEU A 129 -0.84 17.62 -5.79
CA LEU A 129 -1.74 16.46 -5.80
C LEU A 129 -1.21 15.34 -6.69
N ALA A 130 -0.66 15.68 -7.87
CA ALA A 130 -0.03 14.68 -8.74
C ALA A 130 1.19 14.04 -8.06
N GLY A 131 1.97 14.82 -7.31
CA GLY A 131 3.11 14.34 -6.55
C GLY A 131 2.71 13.37 -5.43
N ARG A 132 1.49 13.49 -4.93
CA ARG A 132 0.92 12.54 -3.95
C ARG A 132 0.39 11.28 -4.62
N GLY A 133 0.44 11.20 -5.94
CA GLY A 133 0.01 10.01 -6.69
C GLY A 133 -1.45 10.00 -7.11
N PHE A 134 -2.18 11.09 -6.91
CA PHE A 134 -3.56 11.18 -7.37
C PHE A 134 -3.62 11.25 -8.90
N SER A 135 -4.63 10.60 -9.48
CA SER A 135 -4.80 10.57 -10.93
C SER A 135 -5.12 11.97 -11.48
N ALA A 136 -4.78 12.20 -12.76
CA ALA A 136 -5.09 13.47 -13.42
C ALA A 136 -6.59 13.76 -13.39
N GLU A 137 -7.41 12.73 -13.52
CA GLU A 137 -8.86 12.85 -13.47
C GLU A 137 -9.34 13.36 -12.11
N ALA A 138 -8.86 12.75 -11.03
CA ALA A 138 -9.24 13.15 -9.67
C ALA A 138 -8.78 14.59 -9.39
N VAL A 139 -7.55 14.93 -9.76
CA VAL A 139 -6.99 16.28 -9.59
C VAL A 139 -7.85 17.31 -10.33
N ARG A 140 -8.18 17.01 -11.60
CA ARG A 140 -8.99 17.91 -12.41
C ARG A 140 -10.37 18.13 -11.80
N GLN A 141 -11.02 17.07 -11.32
CA GLN A 141 -12.33 17.19 -10.70
C GLN A 141 -12.31 18.01 -9.41
N VAL A 142 -11.28 17.84 -8.59
CA VAL A 142 -11.13 18.63 -7.36
C VAL A 142 -10.97 20.11 -7.68
N LEU A 143 -10.15 20.45 -8.68
CA LEU A 143 -9.88 21.83 -9.02
C LEU A 143 -11.00 22.49 -9.83
N LYS A 144 -11.91 21.69 -10.41
CA LYS A 144 -13.09 22.19 -11.13
C LYS A 144 -14.31 22.42 -10.23
N ALA A 145 -14.27 22.02 -8.99
CA ALA A 145 -15.43 22.06 -8.11
C ALA A 145 -15.99 23.48 -7.89
N GLY A 146 -15.26 24.53 -8.30
CA GLY A 146 -15.72 25.91 -8.27
C GLY A 146 -16.33 26.41 -9.58
N ASP A 147 -16.19 25.65 -10.67
CA ASP A 147 -16.66 26.03 -12.01
C ASP A 147 -18.04 25.44 -12.34
N ALA A 148 -18.68 24.82 -11.36
CA ALA A 148 -19.90 24.06 -11.58
C ALA A 148 -21.21 24.89 -11.50
N ASP A 149 -21.11 26.22 -11.60
CA ASP A 149 -22.29 27.11 -11.64
C ASP A 149 -22.44 27.74 -12.99
#